data_f83d9a78f2ded2e304bfb593b5a0a3e3
#
_entry.id   f83d9a78f2ded2e304bfb593b5a0a3e3
#
_cell.length_a   1.000
_cell.length_b   1.000
_cell.length_c   1.000
_cell.angle_alpha   90.00
_cell.angle_beta   90.00
_cell.angle_gamma   90.00
#
_symmetry.space_group_name_H-M   'P 1'
#
loop_
_entity.id
_entity.type
_entity.pdbx_description
1 polymer ?
#
loop_
_entity_poly.entity_id
_entity_poly.type
_entity_poly.pdbx_seq_one_letter_code
_entity_poly.pdbx_strand_id
1 'polypeptide(L)'
;QTFASRATDIGMKALFADDAYLSTCEATVTGIRDDGGIELDQTCFYATSGGQPGDTGFFERADGTRIQIAGTINGATKADIVHLPAPDQPAPAVGETVTLHIDWDRRYKLMRLHTACHLLSVVCPYPITGASISEEDARVDFDMSETIDKAEVTEKLMALVEANHPV
;
A
#
# COMPACT_ATOMS: atom_id res chain seq x y z
N GLN A 1 25.02 -31.63 23.52
CA GLN A 1 24.98 -30.17 23.28
C GLN A 1 24.16 -29.93 22.01
N THR A 2 22.92 -29.50 22.23
CA THR A 2 21.96 -29.24 21.16
C THR A 2 22.22 -27.82 20.68
N PHE A 3 22.69 -27.67 19.46
CA PHE A 3 22.75 -26.36 18.79
C PHE A 3 21.31 -25.92 18.45
N ALA A 4 20.76 -25.03 19.26
CA ALA A 4 19.59 -24.27 18.86
C ALA A 4 20.00 -23.33 17.73
N SER A 5 19.54 -23.64 16.51
CA SER A 5 19.59 -22.70 15.38
C SER A 5 18.87 -21.44 15.80
N ARG A 6 19.61 -20.34 15.96
CA ARG A 6 19.03 -18.99 15.98
C ARG A 6 18.40 -18.79 14.60
N ALA A 7 17.07 -18.88 14.54
CA ALA A 7 16.33 -18.25 13.46
C ALA A 7 16.69 -16.76 13.51
N THR A 8 17.43 -16.30 12.53
CA THR A 8 17.59 -14.86 12.27
C THR A 8 16.18 -14.35 12.04
N ASP A 9 15.74 -13.46 12.92
CA ASP A 9 14.52 -12.66 12.75
C ASP A 9 14.74 -11.77 11.51
N ILE A 10 14.51 -12.35 10.36
CA ILE A 10 14.50 -11.62 9.08
C ILE A 10 13.12 -10.97 9.04
N GLY A 11 13.04 -9.74 9.51
CA GLY A 11 11.82 -8.94 9.43
C GLY A 11 11.24 -9.00 8.02
N MET A 12 9.91 -8.92 7.92
CA MET A 12 9.18 -8.97 6.65
C MET A 12 9.73 -7.92 5.68
N LYS A 13 9.97 -8.34 4.42
CA LYS A 13 10.51 -7.45 3.37
C LYS A 13 9.37 -6.79 2.58
N ALA A 14 9.32 -5.46 2.62
CA ALA A 14 8.38 -4.64 1.87
C ALA A 14 8.93 -4.34 0.46
N LEU A 15 8.65 -5.21 -0.52
CA LEU A 15 9.18 -5.10 -1.88
C LEU A 15 8.69 -3.85 -2.62
N PHE A 16 7.51 -3.34 -2.27
CA PHE A 16 6.97 -2.09 -2.85
C PHE A 16 7.81 -0.85 -2.52
N ALA A 17 8.65 -0.91 -1.48
CA ALA A 17 9.57 0.17 -1.14
C ALA A 17 10.78 0.24 -2.08
N ASP A 18 11.18 -0.92 -2.62
CA ASP A 18 12.26 -1.03 -3.61
C ASP A 18 11.74 -0.77 -5.02
N ASP A 19 10.54 -1.26 -5.35
CA ASP A 19 9.89 -1.10 -6.64
C ASP A 19 8.38 -0.91 -6.48
N ALA A 20 7.92 0.34 -6.63
CA ALA A 20 6.52 0.72 -6.51
C ALA A 20 5.65 0.18 -7.67
N TYR A 21 6.25 -0.26 -8.78
CA TYR A 21 5.57 -0.82 -9.95
C TYR A 21 5.52 -2.35 -9.95
N LEU A 22 6.05 -3.00 -8.93
CA LEU A 22 5.97 -4.44 -8.78
C LEU A 22 4.53 -4.86 -8.46
N SER A 23 3.86 -5.52 -9.40
CA SER A 23 2.45 -5.92 -9.28
C SER A 23 2.24 -7.37 -8.85
N THR A 24 3.29 -8.18 -8.88
CA THR A 24 3.25 -9.59 -8.49
C THR A 24 4.57 -10.01 -7.85
N CYS A 25 4.50 -10.91 -6.89
CA CYS A 25 5.68 -11.55 -6.30
C CYS A 25 5.30 -12.88 -5.63
N GLU A 26 6.28 -13.72 -5.37
CA GLU A 26 6.11 -14.91 -4.52
C GLU A 26 6.40 -14.55 -3.05
N ALA A 27 5.71 -15.19 -2.13
CA ALA A 27 5.95 -15.06 -0.70
C ALA A 27 5.57 -16.33 0.04
N THR A 28 6.14 -16.51 1.24
CA THR A 28 5.83 -17.61 2.15
C THR A 28 4.99 -17.09 3.32
N VAL A 29 3.93 -17.80 3.63
CA VAL A 29 3.08 -17.49 4.78
C VAL A 29 3.85 -17.78 6.07
N THR A 30 4.04 -16.76 6.89
CA THR A 30 4.78 -16.83 8.17
C THR A 30 3.85 -16.90 9.38
N GLY A 31 2.61 -16.43 9.25
CA GLY A 31 1.62 -16.45 10.32
C GLY A 31 0.21 -16.23 9.82
N ILE A 32 -0.74 -16.70 10.61
CA ILE A 32 -2.17 -16.41 10.48
C ILE A 32 -2.64 -15.90 11.83
N ARG A 33 -3.23 -14.71 11.85
CA ARG A 33 -3.74 -14.07 13.06
C ARG A 33 -5.10 -14.63 13.43
N ASP A 34 -5.50 -14.45 14.68
CA ASP A 34 -6.81 -14.89 15.19
C ASP A 34 -7.99 -14.24 14.44
N ASP A 35 -7.79 -13.03 13.90
CA ASP A 35 -8.75 -12.31 13.05
C ASP A 35 -8.73 -12.76 11.57
N GLY A 36 -7.90 -13.74 11.22
CA GLY A 36 -7.72 -14.25 9.86
C GLY A 36 -6.68 -13.49 9.03
N GLY A 37 -6.08 -12.44 9.56
CA GLY A 37 -5.02 -11.69 8.87
C GLY A 37 -3.81 -12.54 8.54
N ILE A 38 -3.28 -12.41 7.33
CA ILE A 38 -2.18 -13.22 6.80
C ILE A 38 -0.89 -12.42 6.87
N GLU A 39 0.13 -13.01 7.48
CA GLU A 39 1.48 -12.47 7.57
C GLU A 39 2.41 -13.26 6.62
N LEU A 40 3.32 -12.55 5.95
CA LEU A 40 4.22 -13.10 4.94
C LEU A 40 5.68 -12.72 5.24
N ASP A 41 6.63 -13.45 4.68
CA ASP A 41 8.05 -13.13 4.73
C ASP A 41 8.42 -11.90 3.88
N GLN A 42 7.68 -11.68 2.81
CA GLN A 42 7.81 -10.50 1.94
C GLN A 42 6.49 -10.18 1.26
N THR A 43 6.34 -8.94 0.79
CA THR A 43 5.11 -8.53 0.08
C THR A 43 5.35 -7.38 -0.89
N CYS A 44 4.63 -7.41 -2.02
CA CYS A 44 4.48 -6.27 -2.93
C CYS A 44 3.22 -5.43 -2.61
N PHE A 45 2.37 -5.86 -1.66
CA PHE A 45 1.18 -5.14 -1.24
C PHE A 45 1.54 -3.96 -0.33
N TYR A 46 1.14 -2.77 -0.73
CA TYR A 46 1.29 -1.56 0.07
C TYR A 46 0.30 -1.56 1.24
N ALA A 47 0.78 -1.33 2.44
CA ALA A 47 -0.08 -1.17 3.61
C ALA A 47 -0.60 0.27 3.71
N THR A 48 -1.82 0.44 4.22
CA THR A 48 -2.45 1.75 4.44
C THR A 48 -1.48 2.70 5.14
N SER A 49 -1.11 3.79 4.47
CA SER A 49 -0.20 4.80 5.00
C SER A 49 -0.29 6.09 4.21
N GLY A 50 0.03 7.24 4.84
CA GLY A 50 0.11 8.53 4.17
C GLY A 50 -1.19 8.98 3.50
N GLY A 51 -2.34 8.57 4.01
CA GLY A 51 -3.65 8.85 3.42
C GLY A 51 -4.04 7.93 2.26
N GLN A 52 -3.12 7.08 1.78
CA GLN A 52 -3.39 6.10 0.73
C GLN A 52 -3.87 4.78 1.35
N PRO A 53 -5.03 4.24 0.91
CA PRO A 53 -5.50 2.92 1.32
C PRO A 53 -4.53 1.81 0.91
N GLY A 54 -4.48 0.76 1.72
CA GLY A 54 -3.72 -0.45 1.42
C GLY A 54 -4.24 -1.18 0.18
N ASP A 55 -3.36 -1.95 -0.44
CA ASP A 55 -3.68 -2.70 -1.63
C ASP A 55 -4.72 -3.79 -1.40
N THR A 56 -5.43 -4.06 -2.46
CA THR A 56 -6.31 -5.21 -2.66
C THR A 56 -5.75 -6.09 -3.78
N GLY A 57 -6.25 -7.28 -3.90
CA GLY A 57 -5.84 -8.23 -4.93
C GLY A 57 -6.13 -9.65 -4.51
N PHE A 58 -5.26 -10.59 -4.84
CA PHE A 58 -5.42 -11.98 -4.44
C PHE A 58 -4.08 -12.69 -4.31
N PHE A 59 -4.07 -13.74 -3.51
CA PHE A 59 -2.99 -14.72 -3.44
C PHE A 59 -3.39 -15.96 -4.22
N GLU A 60 -2.54 -16.42 -5.11
CA GLU A 60 -2.72 -17.67 -5.85
C GLU A 60 -1.90 -18.77 -5.19
N ARG A 61 -2.55 -19.85 -4.83
CA ARG A 61 -1.94 -21.05 -4.24
C ARG A 61 -1.41 -21.98 -5.34
N ALA A 62 -0.56 -22.94 -4.96
CA ALA A 62 0.03 -23.89 -5.89
C ALA A 62 -0.99 -24.72 -6.67
N ASP A 63 -2.17 -24.96 -6.12
CA ASP A 63 -3.29 -25.67 -6.76
C ASP A 63 -4.16 -24.77 -7.67
N GLY A 64 -3.80 -23.48 -7.80
CA GLY A 64 -4.56 -22.48 -8.55
C GLY A 64 -5.74 -21.86 -7.79
N THR A 65 -6.01 -22.29 -6.56
CA THR A 65 -7.01 -21.66 -5.67
C THR A 65 -6.57 -20.23 -5.35
N ARG A 66 -7.51 -19.30 -5.32
CA ARG A 66 -7.27 -17.88 -5.00
C ARG A 66 -7.86 -17.51 -3.66
N ILE A 67 -7.13 -16.68 -2.93
CA ILE A 67 -7.56 -16.05 -1.69
C ILE A 67 -7.69 -14.57 -1.97
N GLN A 68 -8.90 -14.03 -1.99
CA GLN A 68 -9.14 -12.61 -2.22
C GLN A 68 -8.68 -11.80 -1.01
N ILE A 69 -7.90 -10.76 -1.25
CA ILE A 69 -7.40 -9.84 -0.23
C ILE A 69 -8.16 -8.53 -0.35
N ALA A 70 -8.93 -8.20 0.67
CA ALA A 70 -9.79 -7.02 0.73
C ALA A 70 -9.04 -5.76 1.20
N GLY A 71 -7.88 -5.91 1.81
CA GLY A 71 -7.09 -4.78 2.30
C GLY A 71 -5.74 -5.21 2.86
N THR A 72 -4.87 -4.23 3.05
CA THR A 72 -3.53 -4.42 3.61
C THR A 72 -3.27 -3.30 4.61
N ILE A 73 -2.90 -3.67 5.82
CA ILE A 73 -2.70 -2.74 6.94
C ILE A 73 -1.36 -2.98 7.62
N ASN A 74 -0.92 -2.01 8.41
CA ASN A 74 0.20 -2.22 9.32
C ASN A 74 -0.30 -3.00 10.56
N GLY A 75 0.55 -3.87 11.09
CA GLY A 75 0.32 -4.57 12.34
C GLY A 75 0.74 -3.74 13.56
N ALA A 76 1.46 -4.36 14.50
CA ALA A 76 1.94 -3.68 15.71
C ALA A 76 2.98 -2.60 15.40
N THR A 77 3.76 -2.78 14.34
CA THR A 77 4.73 -1.81 13.84
C THR A 77 4.53 -1.55 12.35
N LYS A 78 5.15 -0.51 11.81
CA LYS A 78 5.13 -0.24 10.36
C LYS A 78 5.87 -1.31 9.53
N ALA A 79 6.70 -2.11 10.17
CA ALA A 79 7.39 -3.23 9.54
C ALA A 79 6.53 -4.50 9.47
N ASP A 80 5.44 -4.55 10.24
CA ASP A 80 4.51 -5.67 10.25
C ASP A 80 3.37 -5.36 9.28
N ILE A 81 3.31 -6.05 8.17
CA ILE A 81 2.23 -5.89 7.20
C ILE A 81 1.30 -7.09 7.28
N VAL A 82 0.01 -6.80 7.37
CA VAL A 82 -1.05 -7.79 7.52
C VAL A 82 -2.00 -7.68 6.33
N HIS A 83 -2.23 -8.81 5.67
CA HIS A 83 -3.14 -8.91 4.55
C HIS A 83 -4.48 -9.44 5.04
N LEU A 84 -5.55 -8.71 4.78
CA LEU A 84 -6.90 -9.00 5.26
C LEU A 84 -7.68 -9.75 4.17
N PRO A 85 -7.96 -11.06 4.35
CA PRO A 85 -8.79 -11.80 3.41
C PRO A 85 -10.21 -11.21 3.35
N ALA A 86 -10.84 -11.30 2.20
CA ALA A 86 -12.27 -11.07 2.08
C ALA A 86 -13.04 -12.12 2.91
N PRO A 87 -14.32 -11.87 3.25
CA PRO A 87 -15.15 -12.86 3.94
C PRO A 87 -15.18 -14.20 3.21
N ASP A 88 -15.24 -15.28 3.98
CA ASP A 88 -15.43 -16.66 3.48
C ASP A 88 -14.31 -17.18 2.54
N GLN A 89 -13.11 -16.61 2.65
CA GLN A 89 -11.95 -17.10 1.91
C GLN A 89 -11.28 -18.30 2.61
N PRO A 90 -10.68 -19.23 1.85
CA PRO A 90 -9.89 -20.30 2.41
C PRO A 90 -8.64 -19.72 3.10
N ALA A 91 -8.29 -20.26 4.28
CA ALA A 91 -7.04 -19.89 4.94
C ALA A 91 -5.86 -20.66 4.34
N PRO A 92 -4.72 -20.01 4.06
CA PRO A 92 -3.50 -20.72 3.71
C PRO A 92 -2.88 -21.38 4.93
N ALA A 93 -1.95 -22.29 4.72
CA ALA A 93 -1.15 -22.89 5.80
C ALA A 93 0.12 -22.06 6.06
N VAL A 94 0.56 -21.98 7.31
CA VAL A 94 1.89 -21.44 7.63
C VAL A 94 2.96 -22.30 6.95
N GLY A 95 3.91 -21.66 6.28
CA GLY A 95 4.93 -22.31 5.46
C GLY A 95 4.53 -22.53 3.99
N GLU A 96 3.27 -22.24 3.63
CA GLU A 96 2.81 -22.32 2.25
C GLU A 96 3.39 -21.16 1.42
N THR A 97 3.83 -21.48 0.20
CA THR A 97 4.24 -20.47 -0.78
C THR A 97 3.03 -20.07 -1.63
N VAL A 98 2.82 -18.78 -1.77
CA VAL A 98 1.74 -18.18 -2.56
C VAL A 98 2.30 -17.16 -3.52
N THR A 99 1.63 -16.96 -4.65
CA THR A 99 1.94 -15.88 -5.59
C THR A 99 0.94 -14.74 -5.36
N LEU A 100 1.48 -13.58 -5.05
CA LEU A 100 0.72 -12.35 -4.77
C LEU A 100 0.42 -11.63 -6.08
N HIS A 101 -0.82 -11.17 -6.22
CA HIS A 101 -1.25 -10.32 -7.36
C HIS A 101 -2.00 -9.11 -6.81
N ILE A 102 -1.48 -7.92 -7.06
CA ILE A 102 -2.12 -6.65 -6.68
C ILE A 102 -3.20 -6.31 -7.71
N ASP A 103 -4.31 -5.71 -7.28
CA ASP A 103 -5.18 -4.95 -8.16
C ASP A 103 -4.43 -3.69 -8.64
N TRP A 104 -3.74 -3.84 -9.77
CA TRP A 104 -2.83 -2.83 -10.30
C TRP A 104 -3.56 -1.58 -10.76
N ASP A 105 -4.71 -1.70 -11.37
CA ASP A 105 -5.49 -0.55 -11.85
C ASP A 105 -5.89 0.35 -10.68
N ARG A 106 -6.31 -0.27 -9.58
CA ARG A 106 -6.61 0.44 -8.33
C ARG A 106 -5.35 1.09 -7.73
N ARG A 107 -4.26 0.32 -7.57
CA ARG A 107 -2.98 0.82 -7.04
C ARG A 107 -2.49 2.02 -7.84
N TYR A 108 -2.50 1.94 -9.15
CA TYR A 108 -2.00 2.98 -10.02
C TYR A 108 -2.82 4.28 -9.93
N LYS A 109 -4.14 4.18 -9.84
CA LYS A 109 -4.99 5.35 -9.56
C LYS A 109 -4.63 6.02 -8.24
N LEU A 110 -4.51 5.24 -7.16
CA LEU A 110 -4.17 5.74 -5.84
C LEU A 110 -2.78 6.40 -5.83
N MET A 111 -1.78 5.82 -6.49
CA MET A 111 -0.44 6.39 -6.61
C MET A 111 -0.47 7.74 -7.34
N ARG A 112 -1.22 7.85 -8.44
CA ARG A 112 -1.36 9.11 -9.20
C ARG A 112 -2.01 10.19 -8.35
N LEU A 113 -3.07 9.87 -7.63
CA LEU A 113 -3.75 10.81 -6.74
C LEU A 113 -2.86 11.22 -5.56
N HIS A 114 -2.09 10.27 -5.02
CA HIS A 114 -1.11 10.57 -3.97
C HIS A 114 -0.04 11.54 -4.46
N THR A 115 0.52 11.30 -5.64
CA THR A 115 1.47 12.23 -6.28
C THR A 115 0.83 13.60 -6.52
N ALA A 116 -0.41 13.66 -6.99
CA ALA A 116 -1.14 14.91 -7.16
C ALA A 116 -1.30 15.70 -5.85
N CYS A 117 -1.53 15.01 -4.72
CA CYS A 117 -1.55 15.64 -3.40
C CYS A 117 -0.20 16.28 -3.05
N HIS A 118 0.91 15.60 -3.33
CA HIS A 118 2.25 16.17 -3.13
C HIS A 118 2.52 17.37 -4.04
N LEU A 119 2.12 17.30 -5.32
CA LEU A 119 2.25 18.43 -6.24
C LEU A 119 1.39 19.62 -5.77
N LEU A 120 0.19 19.37 -5.26
CA LEU A 120 -0.67 20.41 -4.70
C LEU A 120 0.00 21.08 -3.50
N SER A 121 0.73 20.38 -2.66
CA SER A 121 1.47 20.95 -1.53
C SER A 121 2.64 21.84 -1.97
N VAL A 122 3.17 21.66 -3.18
CA VAL A 122 4.16 22.59 -3.78
C VAL A 122 3.49 23.87 -4.23
N VAL A 123 2.29 23.78 -4.84
CA VAL A 123 1.52 24.94 -5.30
C VAL A 123 0.92 25.71 -4.14
N CYS A 124 0.49 25.03 -3.09
CA CYS A 124 -0.08 25.59 -1.86
C CYS A 124 0.88 25.30 -0.69
N PRO A 125 1.91 26.12 -0.46
CA PRO A 125 2.95 25.86 0.53
C PRO A 125 2.51 26.21 1.97
N TYR A 126 1.40 25.64 2.40
CA TYR A 126 0.85 25.79 3.74
C TYR A 126 0.98 24.49 4.52
N PRO A 127 0.98 24.53 5.87
CA PRO A 127 0.98 23.33 6.68
C PRO A 127 -0.21 22.41 6.35
N ILE A 128 0.04 21.13 6.16
CA ILE A 128 -0.97 20.12 5.91
C ILE A 128 -1.50 19.63 7.25
N THR A 129 -2.81 19.67 7.45
CA THR A 129 -3.49 19.20 8.66
C THR A 129 -4.21 17.86 8.46
N GLY A 130 -4.42 17.45 7.22
CA GLY A 130 -5.02 16.17 6.88
C GLY A 130 -4.92 15.86 5.40
N ALA A 131 -5.01 14.58 5.07
CA ALA A 131 -5.11 14.10 3.70
C ALA A 131 -5.93 12.82 3.65
N SER A 132 -6.68 12.63 2.58
CA SER A 132 -7.35 11.38 2.26
C SER A 132 -7.33 11.13 0.77
N ILE A 133 -7.16 9.86 0.40
CA ILE A 133 -7.08 9.40 -0.97
C ILE A 133 -8.05 8.23 -1.13
N SER A 134 -8.88 8.29 -2.15
CA SER A 134 -9.78 7.21 -2.57
C SER A 134 -9.54 6.87 -4.04
N GLU A 135 -10.29 5.92 -4.58
CA GLU A 135 -10.22 5.60 -6.01
C GLU A 135 -10.87 6.67 -6.90
N GLU A 136 -11.69 7.53 -6.33
CA GLU A 136 -12.46 8.54 -7.05
C GLU A 136 -11.84 9.93 -6.92
N ASP A 137 -11.32 10.26 -5.73
CA ASP A 137 -10.80 11.58 -5.42
C ASP A 137 -9.65 11.55 -4.38
N ALA A 138 -9.06 12.70 -4.19
CA ALA A 138 -8.13 12.95 -3.12
C ALA A 138 -8.35 14.33 -2.52
N ARG A 139 -8.14 14.45 -1.21
CA ARG A 139 -8.29 15.68 -0.46
C ARG A 139 -7.02 15.97 0.34
N VAL A 140 -6.62 17.23 0.36
CA VAL A 140 -5.59 17.75 1.26
C VAL A 140 -6.17 18.94 2.00
N ASP A 141 -6.06 18.93 3.32
CA ASP A 141 -6.49 20.01 4.20
C ASP A 141 -5.27 20.84 4.60
N PHE A 142 -5.31 22.13 4.36
CA PHE A 142 -4.24 23.07 4.70
C PHE A 142 -4.65 23.98 5.86
N ASP A 143 -3.71 24.28 6.75
CA ASP A 143 -3.84 25.34 7.73
C ASP A 143 -3.51 26.68 7.07
N MET A 144 -4.55 27.40 6.65
CA MET A 144 -4.41 28.66 5.94
C MET A 144 -5.57 29.61 6.29
N SER A 145 -5.26 30.89 6.39
CA SER A 145 -6.24 31.95 6.65
C SER A 145 -6.69 32.67 5.38
N GLU A 146 -6.02 32.42 4.26
CA GLU A 146 -6.26 33.08 2.98
C GLU A 146 -7.16 32.24 2.08
N THR A 147 -7.94 32.89 1.25
CA THR A 147 -8.71 32.20 0.22
C THR A 147 -7.83 31.96 -1.00
N ILE A 148 -7.81 30.74 -1.49
CA ILE A 148 -7.06 30.38 -2.72
C ILE A 148 -7.89 30.74 -3.96
N ASP A 149 -7.19 31.22 -4.99
CA ASP A 149 -7.76 31.28 -6.33
C ASP A 149 -7.71 29.91 -6.98
N LYS A 150 -8.87 29.29 -7.14
CA LYS A 150 -9.00 27.94 -7.69
C LYS A 150 -8.43 27.83 -9.11
N ALA A 151 -8.60 28.86 -9.94
CA ALA A 151 -8.12 28.86 -11.33
C ALA A 151 -6.60 28.90 -11.36
N GLU A 152 -5.97 29.77 -10.57
CA GLU A 152 -4.53 29.89 -10.45
C GLU A 152 -3.88 28.60 -9.93
N VAL A 153 -4.45 28.01 -8.88
CA VAL A 153 -3.96 26.75 -8.31
C VAL A 153 -4.06 25.61 -9.33
N THR A 154 -5.18 25.54 -10.06
CA THR A 154 -5.37 24.53 -11.10
C THR A 154 -4.34 24.67 -12.22
N GLU A 155 -4.10 25.89 -12.71
CA GLU A 155 -3.10 26.16 -13.76
C GLU A 155 -1.71 25.73 -13.32
N LYS A 156 -1.29 26.14 -12.11
CA LYS A 156 0.03 25.76 -11.55
C LYS A 156 0.18 24.26 -11.35
N LEU A 157 -0.86 23.59 -10.83
CA LEU A 157 -0.86 22.14 -10.65
C LEU A 157 -0.74 21.42 -11.99
N MET A 158 -1.52 21.81 -12.99
CA MET A 158 -1.46 21.21 -14.31
C MET A 158 -0.12 21.41 -14.99
N ALA A 159 0.52 22.57 -14.82
CA ALA A 159 1.87 22.82 -15.33
C ALA A 159 2.90 21.83 -14.72
N LEU A 160 2.80 21.50 -13.43
CA LEU A 160 3.65 20.48 -12.79
C LEU A 160 3.38 19.08 -13.32
N VAL A 161 2.11 18.73 -13.58
CA VAL A 161 1.73 17.44 -14.16
C VAL A 161 2.29 17.30 -15.57
N GLU A 162 2.17 18.34 -16.41
CA GLU A 162 2.67 18.37 -17.79
C GLU A 162 4.21 18.32 -17.86
N ALA A 163 4.88 18.93 -16.89
CA ALA A 163 6.35 18.89 -16.79
C ALA A 163 6.91 17.46 -16.57
N ASN A 164 6.08 16.54 -16.06
CA ASN A 164 6.39 15.12 -15.88
C ASN A 164 7.76 14.87 -15.21
N HIS A 165 8.00 15.55 -14.10
CA HIS A 165 9.21 15.35 -13.31
C HIS A 165 9.28 13.93 -12.74
N PRO A 166 10.48 13.34 -12.60
CA PRO A 166 10.66 12.09 -11.86
C PRO A 166 10.16 12.23 -10.40
N VAL A 167 9.54 11.18 -9.91
CA VAL A 167 8.99 11.11 -8.54
C VAL A 167 9.78 10.08 -7.74
#